data_f6b75c584ff679cedc1ef3d91acc9f14
#
_entry.id   f6b75c584ff679cedc1ef3d91acc9f14
#
_cell.length_a   1.000
_cell.length_b   1.000
_cell.length_c   1.000
_cell.angle_alpha   90.00
_cell.angle_beta   90.00
_cell.angle_gamma   90.00
#
_symmetry.space_group_name_H-M   'P 1'
#
loop_
_entity.id
_entity.type
_entity.pdbx_description
1 polymer ?
#
loop_
_entity_poly.entity_id
_entity_poly.type
_entity_poly.pdbx_seq_one_letter_code
_entity_poly.pdbx_strand_id
1 'polypeptide(L)'
;GLGGRLDSTNEIPCPVLSVVTGIDYDHMAILGDTLPKIAAEKAGIIKPGTTVLFGEGAPEAEAVIRETTDRICGAQAYHRTDYSRIALAETSLDGTAFTFAPFGKLRLSMCGMYQLRNAANVLTAVELLRDKGYKIPDDAVRDGLASAKWKARFEVLSRDPIIVYDGAHNPQGIAASEANIRQYLAPLTPDGKVHLLMGVLADKDYRTMIAALAPYAKSVVTITPPS
;
A
#
# COMPACT_ATOMS: atom_id res chain seq x y z
N GLY A 1 -4.00 2.35 10.73
CA GLY A 1 -4.88 3.06 11.65
C GLY A 1 -5.29 4.44 11.15
N LEU A 2 -6.13 5.11 11.87
CA LEU A 2 -6.62 6.45 11.54
C LEU A 2 -5.66 7.50 12.09
N GLY A 3 -4.96 8.21 11.20
CA GLY A 3 -3.95 9.18 11.59
C GLY A 3 -2.65 8.55 12.06
N GLY A 4 -2.03 9.09 13.08
CA GLY A 4 -0.79 8.61 13.70
C GLY A 4 -0.82 8.78 15.20
N ARG A 5 -1.12 9.99 15.68
CA ARG A 5 -1.13 10.31 17.11
C ARG A 5 -2.07 9.42 17.95
N LEU A 6 -3.22 9.08 17.41
CA LEU A 6 -4.22 8.21 18.03
C LEU A 6 -4.26 6.80 17.42
N ASP A 7 -3.25 6.43 16.62
CA ASP A 7 -3.12 5.08 16.09
C ASP A 7 -2.80 4.09 17.23
N SER A 8 -3.39 2.89 17.17
CA SER A 8 -3.14 1.85 18.16
C SER A 8 -1.66 1.44 18.24
N THR A 9 -0.93 1.50 17.12
CA THR A 9 0.52 1.22 17.11
C THR A 9 1.33 2.31 17.81
N ASN A 10 0.76 3.48 18.04
CA ASN A 10 1.42 4.59 18.73
C ASN A 10 1.58 4.38 20.25
N GLU A 11 0.98 3.32 20.81
CA GLU A 11 1.23 2.89 22.19
C GLU A 11 2.65 2.36 22.40
N ILE A 12 3.39 2.02 21.34
CA ILE A 12 4.80 1.61 21.44
C ILE A 12 5.63 2.84 21.80
N PRO A 13 6.23 2.89 23.01
CA PRO A 13 6.92 4.09 23.49
C PRO A 13 8.25 4.35 22.78
N CYS A 14 8.95 3.30 22.37
CA CYS A 14 10.27 3.37 21.72
C CYS A 14 10.34 2.42 20.53
N PRO A 15 9.67 2.76 19.40
CA PRO A 15 9.75 1.91 18.21
C PRO A 15 11.17 1.95 17.61
N VAL A 16 11.66 0.80 17.18
CA VAL A 16 12.96 0.70 16.50
C VAL A 16 12.92 1.41 15.14
N LEU A 17 11.79 1.29 14.47
CA LEU A 17 11.51 1.85 13.14
C LEU A 17 10.05 2.30 13.07
N SER A 18 9.83 3.53 12.65
CA SER A 18 8.50 4.04 12.27
C SER A 18 8.41 4.13 10.76
N VAL A 19 7.38 3.50 10.19
CA VAL A 19 7.20 3.47 8.72
C VAL A 19 5.93 4.22 8.35
N VAL A 20 6.07 5.27 7.55
CA VAL A 20 4.98 5.98 6.88
C VAL A 20 4.98 5.54 5.41
N THR A 21 4.11 4.61 5.06
CA THR A 21 4.11 3.93 3.74
C THR A 21 3.71 4.83 2.59
N GLY A 22 2.73 5.70 2.83
CA GLY A 22 2.27 6.65 1.83
C GLY A 22 1.36 7.73 2.44
N ILE A 23 1.37 8.92 1.83
CA ILE A 23 0.49 10.02 2.18
C ILE A 23 -0.25 10.49 0.94
N ASP A 24 -1.58 10.41 1.01
CA ASP A 24 -2.50 10.90 0.00
C ASP A 24 -3.79 11.35 0.68
N TYR A 25 -4.72 11.93 -0.06
CA TYR A 25 -6.02 12.37 0.44
C TYR A 25 -6.86 11.17 0.86
N ASP A 26 -7.01 10.98 2.17
CA ASP A 26 -7.89 10.00 2.79
C ASP A 26 -8.34 10.51 4.16
N HIS A 27 -9.54 10.12 4.58
CA HIS A 27 -10.12 10.52 5.88
C HIS A 27 -10.07 12.02 6.16
N MET A 28 -10.26 12.85 5.13
CA MET A 28 -10.08 14.32 5.20
C MET A 28 -10.91 15.00 6.29
N ALA A 29 -12.10 14.45 6.59
CA ALA A 29 -12.95 14.96 7.68
C ALA A 29 -12.29 14.86 9.07
N ILE A 30 -11.31 13.98 9.25
CA ILE A 30 -10.65 13.70 10.53
C ILE A 30 -9.19 14.17 10.51
N LEU A 31 -8.46 13.86 9.42
CA LEU A 31 -7.02 14.11 9.34
C LEU A 31 -6.67 15.48 8.78
N GLY A 32 -7.67 16.20 8.22
CA GLY A 32 -7.48 17.49 7.59
C GLY A 32 -7.61 17.46 6.06
N ASP A 33 -7.79 18.63 5.51
CA ASP A 33 -8.15 18.89 4.11
C ASP A 33 -6.93 19.17 3.20
N THR A 34 -5.71 19.05 3.75
CA THR A 34 -4.46 19.25 3.01
C THR A 34 -3.44 18.14 3.30
N LEU A 35 -2.60 17.83 2.33
CA LEU A 35 -1.55 16.83 2.49
C LEU A 35 -0.59 17.13 3.66
N PRO A 36 -0.17 18.39 3.91
CA PRO A 36 0.62 18.71 5.10
C PRO A 36 -0.09 18.42 6.43
N LYS A 37 -1.42 18.65 6.53
CA LYS A 37 -2.18 18.32 7.76
C LYS A 37 -2.25 16.82 7.96
N ILE A 38 -2.55 16.05 6.91
CA ILE A 38 -2.56 14.59 6.94
C ILE A 38 -1.17 14.05 7.32
N ALA A 39 -0.10 14.63 6.75
CA ALA A 39 1.27 14.29 7.08
C ALA A 39 1.60 14.56 8.55
N ALA A 40 1.17 15.69 9.09
CA ALA A 40 1.40 16.04 10.49
C ALA A 40 0.71 15.05 11.46
N GLU A 41 -0.51 14.61 11.15
CA GLU A 41 -1.18 13.56 11.93
C GLU A 41 -0.44 12.22 11.86
N LYS A 42 0.01 11.81 10.66
CA LYS A 42 0.79 10.57 10.48
C LYS A 42 2.16 10.64 11.14
N ALA A 43 2.80 11.82 11.17
CA ALA A 43 4.06 12.06 11.86
C ALA A 43 3.97 11.86 13.39
N GLY A 44 2.75 11.81 13.94
CA GLY A 44 2.51 11.53 15.37
C GLY A 44 3.08 10.18 15.87
N ILE A 45 3.44 9.25 14.97
CA ILE A 45 4.11 7.99 15.33
C ILE A 45 5.62 8.14 15.53
N ILE A 46 6.20 9.30 15.19
CA ILE A 46 7.64 9.54 15.31
C ILE A 46 7.97 9.82 16.77
N LYS A 47 8.88 9.03 17.34
CA LYS A 47 9.30 9.11 18.74
C LYS A 47 10.82 9.37 18.84
N PRO A 48 11.31 9.97 19.93
CA PRO A 48 12.76 10.13 20.13
C PRO A 48 13.52 8.81 20.00
N GLY A 49 14.66 8.84 19.30
CA GLY A 49 15.51 7.67 19.09
C GLY A 49 15.04 6.70 17.99
N THR A 50 13.90 6.97 17.35
CA THR A 50 13.35 6.14 16.26
C THR A 50 14.03 6.44 14.93
N THR A 51 14.28 5.42 14.13
CA THR A 51 14.54 5.58 12.69
C THR A 51 13.22 5.72 11.96
N VAL A 52 13.11 6.62 11.00
CA VAL A 52 11.89 6.89 10.26
C VAL A 52 12.09 6.53 8.79
N LEU A 53 11.23 5.66 8.28
CA LEU A 53 11.16 5.34 6.86
C LEU A 53 9.91 5.98 6.26
N PHE A 54 10.10 6.80 5.24
CA PHE A 54 9.05 7.37 4.41
C PHE A 54 9.00 6.66 3.06
N GLY A 55 7.82 6.20 2.67
CA GLY A 55 7.58 5.58 1.38
C GLY A 55 7.36 6.61 0.28
N GLU A 56 6.13 7.08 0.15
CA GLU A 56 5.76 8.01 -0.92
C GLU A 56 4.76 9.08 -0.47
N GLY A 57 4.76 10.20 -1.20
CA GLY A 57 3.85 11.32 -0.99
C GLY A 57 4.30 12.53 -1.81
N ALA A 58 3.43 13.53 -1.88
CA ALA A 58 3.77 14.81 -2.48
C ALA A 58 4.90 15.50 -1.69
N PRO A 59 5.69 16.38 -2.34
CA PRO A 59 6.83 17.04 -1.70
C PRO A 59 6.48 17.78 -0.40
N GLU A 60 5.31 18.42 -0.35
CA GLU A 60 4.83 19.11 0.85
C GLU A 60 4.51 18.18 2.01
N ALA A 61 4.03 16.96 1.74
CA ALA A 61 3.82 15.94 2.77
C ALA A 61 5.15 15.35 3.25
N GLU A 62 6.07 15.09 2.34
CA GLU A 62 7.42 14.61 2.68
C GLU A 62 8.17 15.62 3.55
N ALA A 63 8.06 16.93 3.23
CA ALA A 63 8.69 17.99 4.01
C ALA A 63 8.27 17.93 5.48
N VAL A 64 6.97 17.76 5.77
CA VAL A 64 6.44 17.67 7.14
C VAL A 64 7.03 16.47 7.88
N ILE A 65 7.09 15.29 7.24
CA ILE A 65 7.68 14.09 7.85
C ILE A 65 9.17 14.30 8.12
N ARG A 66 9.90 14.87 7.17
CA ARG A 66 11.34 15.15 7.29
C ARG A 66 11.62 16.14 8.42
N GLU A 67 10.94 17.29 8.43
CA GLU A 67 11.10 18.31 9.46
C GLU A 67 10.75 17.78 10.86
N THR A 68 9.67 16.98 10.97
CA THR A 68 9.29 16.36 12.23
C THR A 68 10.34 15.36 12.71
N THR A 69 10.89 14.56 11.78
CA THR A 69 11.96 13.60 12.09
C THR A 69 13.21 14.32 12.54
N ASP A 70 13.63 15.36 11.81
CA ASP A 70 14.82 16.16 12.16
C ASP A 70 14.71 16.77 13.56
N ARG A 71 13.57 17.36 13.86
CA ARG A 71 13.31 17.98 15.17
C ARG A 71 13.29 16.98 16.33
N ILE A 72 12.76 15.76 16.13
CA ILE A 72 12.55 14.76 17.20
C ILE A 72 13.73 13.79 17.31
N CYS A 73 14.32 13.36 16.18
CA CYS A 73 15.27 12.28 16.10
C CYS A 73 16.63 12.70 15.53
N GLY A 74 16.70 13.88 14.89
CA GLY A 74 17.83 14.35 14.09
C GLY A 74 17.74 13.89 12.62
N ALA A 75 18.34 14.67 11.72
CA ALA A 75 18.24 14.51 10.27
C ALA A 75 18.69 13.12 9.76
N GLN A 76 19.67 12.52 10.43
CA GLN A 76 20.20 11.19 10.09
C GLN A 76 19.17 10.05 10.32
N ALA A 77 18.12 10.30 11.06
CA ALA A 77 17.09 9.29 11.33
C ALA A 77 16.07 9.14 10.19
N TYR A 78 16.02 10.11 9.25
CA TYR A 78 15.11 10.10 8.12
C TYR A 78 15.67 9.28 6.95
N HIS A 79 14.89 8.34 6.48
CA HIS A 79 15.16 7.53 5.28
C HIS A 79 13.96 7.55 4.35
N ARG A 80 14.22 7.42 3.06
CA ARG A 80 13.19 7.33 2.03
C ARG A 80 13.38 6.06 1.21
N THR A 81 12.26 5.41 0.86
CA THR A 81 12.30 4.28 -0.07
C THR A 81 12.63 4.78 -1.49
N ASP A 82 13.66 4.18 -2.08
CA ASP A 82 14.01 4.42 -3.48
C ASP A 82 13.34 3.37 -4.37
N TYR A 83 12.23 3.75 -4.98
CA TYR A 83 11.47 2.87 -5.87
C TYR A 83 12.14 2.63 -7.23
N SER A 84 13.16 3.42 -7.60
CA SER A 84 13.92 3.19 -8.83
C SER A 84 14.74 1.88 -8.78
N ARG A 85 14.95 1.33 -7.59
CA ARG A 85 15.60 0.03 -7.36
C ARG A 85 14.73 -1.17 -7.77
N ILE A 86 13.44 -0.96 -8.07
CA ILE A 86 12.54 -2.00 -8.56
C ILE A 86 12.75 -2.18 -10.05
N ALA A 87 13.09 -3.40 -10.49
CA ALA A 87 12.97 -3.79 -11.89
C ALA A 87 11.97 -4.95 -12.00
N LEU A 88 10.82 -4.66 -12.61
CA LEU A 88 9.75 -5.64 -12.85
C LEU A 88 10.20 -6.63 -13.92
N ALA A 89 10.09 -7.93 -13.65
CA ALA A 89 10.35 -8.99 -14.60
C ALA A 89 9.06 -9.56 -15.19
N GLU A 90 8.11 -9.93 -14.33
CA GLU A 90 6.86 -10.57 -14.73
C GLU A 90 5.78 -10.30 -13.68
N THR A 91 4.52 -10.19 -14.11
CA THR A 91 3.38 -10.10 -13.21
C THR A 91 2.18 -10.87 -13.76
N SER A 92 1.47 -11.56 -12.86
CA SER A 92 0.29 -12.36 -13.17
C SER A 92 -0.63 -12.42 -11.95
N LEU A 93 -1.77 -13.10 -12.09
CA LEU A 93 -2.65 -13.40 -10.95
C LEU A 93 -1.98 -14.30 -9.89
N ASP A 94 -0.86 -14.96 -10.21
CA ASP A 94 -0.09 -15.79 -9.29
C ASP A 94 0.99 -15.01 -8.53
N GLY A 95 1.05 -13.71 -8.75
CA GLY A 95 2.00 -12.81 -8.11
C GLY A 95 2.95 -12.14 -9.09
N THR A 96 3.99 -11.54 -8.54
CA THR A 96 4.91 -10.67 -9.28
C THR A 96 6.35 -11.10 -9.05
N ALA A 97 7.12 -11.31 -10.13
CA ALA A 97 8.57 -11.49 -10.09
C ALA A 97 9.26 -10.15 -10.40
N PHE A 98 10.25 -9.79 -9.59
CA PHE A 98 10.98 -8.54 -9.73
C PHE A 98 12.40 -8.66 -9.18
N THR A 99 13.21 -7.66 -9.42
CA THR A 99 14.50 -7.52 -8.74
C THR A 99 14.52 -6.25 -7.90
N PHE A 100 15.27 -6.30 -6.80
CA PHE A 100 15.51 -5.16 -5.93
C PHE A 100 16.91 -5.31 -5.32
N ALA A 101 17.83 -4.39 -5.64
CA ALA A 101 19.18 -4.44 -5.07
C ALA A 101 19.15 -4.10 -3.57
N PRO A 102 19.96 -4.77 -2.71
CA PRO A 102 20.91 -5.83 -3.01
C PRO A 102 20.31 -7.25 -2.99
N PHE A 103 19.01 -7.43 -2.73
CA PHE A 103 18.36 -8.73 -2.53
C PHE A 103 18.27 -9.59 -3.82
N GLY A 104 18.50 -8.99 -5.00
CA GLY A 104 18.46 -9.68 -6.27
C GLY A 104 17.04 -10.04 -6.71
N LYS A 105 16.87 -11.25 -7.27
CA LYS A 105 15.58 -11.75 -7.77
C LYS A 105 14.66 -12.14 -6.61
N LEU A 106 13.43 -11.65 -6.66
CA LEU A 106 12.40 -11.83 -5.64
C LEU A 106 11.07 -12.21 -6.29
N ARG A 107 10.20 -12.86 -5.52
CA ARG A 107 8.82 -13.14 -5.88
C ARG A 107 7.91 -12.61 -4.78
N LEU A 108 6.87 -11.87 -5.18
CA LEU A 108 5.79 -11.44 -4.31
C LEU A 108 4.53 -12.22 -4.70
N SER A 109 3.88 -12.86 -3.74
CA SER A 109 2.66 -13.65 -3.99
C SER A 109 1.40 -12.82 -4.24
N MET A 110 1.48 -11.51 -4.05
CA MET A 110 0.37 -10.57 -4.27
C MET A 110 0.49 -9.86 -5.62
N CYS A 111 -0.66 -9.52 -6.21
CA CYS A 111 -0.76 -8.81 -7.47
C CYS A 111 -0.87 -7.29 -7.27
N GLY A 112 -0.53 -6.54 -8.31
CA GLY A 112 -0.71 -5.09 -8.38
C GLY A 112 0.57 -4.30 -8.13
N MET A 113 0.74 -3.23 -8.91
CA MET A 113 1.92 -2.37 -8.85
C MET A 113 2.11 -1.71 -7.49
N TYR A 114 1.00 -1.38 -6.79
CA TYR A 114 1.08 -0.83 -5.44
C TYR A 114 1.68 -1.83 -4.42
N GLN A 115 1.52 -3.13 -4.65
CA GLN A 115 2.14 -4.16 -3.81
C GLN A 115 3.66 -4.24 -4.01
N LEU A 116 4.16 -3.96 -5.21
CA LEU A 116 5.60 -3.80 -5.42
C LEU A 116 6.17 -2.62 -4.63
N ARG A 117 5.44 -1.51 -4.56
CA ARG A 117 5.83 -0.37 -3.73
C ARG A 117 5.84 -0.73 -2.24
N ASN A 118 4.84 -1.47 -1.79
CA ASN A 118 4.81 -1.99 -0.42
C ASN A 118 6.00 -2.94 -0.16
N ALA A 119 6.31 -3.83 -1.10
CA ALA A 119 7.48 -4.71 -0.99
C ALA A 119 8.79 -3.92 -0.92
N ALA A 120 8.96 -2.85 -1.71
CA ALA A 120 10.13 -1.97 -1.63
C ALA A 120 10.25 -1.29 -0.26
N ASN A 121 9.14 -0.83 0.33
CA ASN A 121 9.12 -0.31 1.69
C ASN A 121 9.58 -1.37 2.70
N VAL A 122 9.10 -2.61 2.57
CA VAL A 122 9.52 -3.73 3.44
C VAL A 122 11.01 -4.01 3.26
N LEU A 123 11.51 -4.09 2.03
CA LEU A 123 12.93 -4.36 1.75
C LEU A 123 13.85 -3.26 2.30
N THR A 124 13.46 -2.00 2.14
CA THR A 124 14.18 -0.88 2.74
C THR A 124 14.13 -0.93 4.29
N ALA A 125 12.98 -1.29 4.86
CA ALA A 125 12.86 -1.48 6.31
C ALA A 125 13.76 -2.61 6.82
N VAL A 126 13.89 -3.71 6.06
CA VAL A 126 14.80 -4.82 6.39
C VAL A 126 16.25 -4.35 6.38
N GLU A 127 16.68 -3.54 5.39
CA GLU A 127 18.02 -2.96 5.37
C GLU A 127 18.29 -2.14 6.63
N LEU A 128 17.38 -1.22 6.98
CA LEU A 128 17.50 -0.37 8.16
C LEU A 128 17.53 -1.18 9.48
N LEU A 129 16.78 -2.27 9.56
CA LEU A 129 16.81 -3.16 10.71
C LEU A 129 18.13 -3.93 10.78
N ARG A 130 18.67 -4.39 9.64
CA ARG A 130 20.00 -5.04 9.57
C ARG A 130 21.11 -4.10 10.03
N ASP A 131 21.07 -2.82 9.61
CA ASP A 131 22.01 -1.80 10.04
C ASP A 131 21.97 -1.56 11.57
N LYS A 132 20.82 -1.85 12.19
CA LYS A 132 20.65 -1.84 13.66
C LYS A 132 21.05 -3.16 14.35
N GLY A 133 21.58 -4.13 13.59
CA GLY A 133 22.08 -5.41 14.13
C GLY A 133 21.05 -6.53 14.18
N TYR A 134 19.83 -6.34 13.64
CA TYR A 134 18.85 -7.42 13.54
C TYR A 134 19.30 -8.45 12.49
N LYS A 135 19.32 -9.71 12.88
CA LYS A 135 19.69 -10.83 11.99
C LYS A 135 18.48 -11.29 11.18
N ILE A 136 18.34 -10.77 9.99
CA ILE A 136 17.27 -11.14 9.04
C ILE A 136 17.97 -11.73 7.80
N PRO A 137 18.02 -13.06 7.63
CA PRO A 137 18.69 -13.68 6.48
C PRO A 137 17.91 -13.45 5.19
N ASP A 138 18.59 -13.53 4.05
CA ASP A 138 17.98 -13.32 2.74
C ASP A 138 16.88 -14.33 2.43
N ASP A 139 17.02 -15.56 2.89
CA ASP A 139 15.99 -16.59 2.70
C ASP A 139 14.70 -16.22 3.42
N ALA A 140 14.77 -15.71 4.66
CA ALA A 140 13.59 -15.23 5.37
C ALA A 140 12.89 -14.08 4.63
N VAL A 141 13.65 -13.20 3.97
CA VAL A 141 13.09 -12.11 3.14
C VAL A 141 12.39 -12.69 1.92
N ARG A 142 13.03 -13.61 1.21
CA ARG A 142 12.46 -14.26 0.01
C ARG A 142 11.19 -15.04 0.34
N ASP A 143 11.24 -15.86 1.38
CA ASP A 143 10.12 -16.71 1.82
C ASP A 143 8.96 -15.85 2.34
N GLY A 144 9.27 -14.79 3.09
CA GLY A 144 8.28 -13.83 3.59
C GLY A 144 7.51 -13.14 2.46
N LEU A 145 8.20 -12.66 1.42
CA LEU A 145 7.54 -12.04 0.27
C LEU A 145 6.78 -13.07 -0.58
N ALA A 146 7.35 -14.25 -0.80
CA ALA A 146 6.73 -15.30 -1.61
C ALA A 146 5.50 -15.93 -0.95
N SER A 147 5.39 -15.87 0.37
CA SER A 147 4.26 -16.38 1.15
C SER A 147 3.30 -15.30 1.66
N ALA A 148 3.59 -14.02 1.42
CA ALA A 148 2.79 -12.90 1.89
C ALA A 148 1.34 -12.99 1.37
N LYS A 149 0.36 -12.86 2.28
CA LYS A 149 -1.06 -12.87 1.94
C LYS A 149 -1.77 -11.76 2.71
N TRP A 150 -2.63 -11.05 2.02
CA TRP A 150 -3.49 -10.07 2.66
C TRP A 150 -4.89 -10.15 2.06
N LYS A 151 -5.85 -10.47 2.90
CA LYS A 151 -7.25 -10.62 2.48
C LYS A 151 -7.80 -9.30 1.95
N ALA A 152 -8.67 -9.40 0.95
CA ALA A 152 -9.32 -8.25 0.33
C ALA A 152 -8.35 -7.20 -0.24
N ARG A 153 -7.22 -7.62 -0.79
CA ARG A 153 -6.28 -6.77 -1.55
C ARG A 153 -6.02 -7.39 -2.90
N PHE A 154 -7.00 -7.28 -3.81
CA PHE A 154 -7.04 -7.94 -5.11
C PHE A 154 -6.76 -9.44 -4.97
N GLU A 155 -7.46 -10.05 -4.01
CA GLU A 155 -7.29 -11.44 -3.61
C GLU A 155 -8.01 -12.38 -4.59
N VAL A 156 -7.29 -13.32 -5.16
CA VAL A 156 -7.88 -14.34 -6.05
C VAL A 156 -8.49 -15.44 -5.19
N LEU A 157 -9.83 -15.48 -5.13
CA LEU A 157 -10.58 -16.45 -4.33
C LEU A 157 -10.79 -17.79 -5.09
N SER A 158 -10.93 -17.72 -6.43
CA SER A 158 -11.14 -18.88 -7.28
C SER A 158 -10.47 -18.66 -8.64
N ARG A 159 -10.12 -19.76 -9.31
CA ARG A 159 -9.53 -19.78 -10.64
C ARG A 159 -10.49 -20.29 -11.72
N ASP A 160 -11.52 -21.01 -11.34
CA ASP A 160 -12.55 -21.50 -12.24
C ASP A 160 -13.93 -21.47 -11.54
N PRO A 161 -14.80 -20.50 -11.85
CA PRO A 161 -14.48 -19.29 -12.58
C PRO A 161 -13.49 -18.40 -11.81
N ILE A 162 -12.80 -17.48 -12.48
CA ILE A 162 -11.94 -16.50 -11.82
C ILE A 162 -12.80 -15.58 -10.97
N ILE A 163 -12.56 -15.57 -9.66
CA ILE A 163 -13.21 -14.66 -8.70
C ILE A 163 -12.12 -13.91 -7.94
N VAL A 164 -12.19 -12.58 -7.99
CA VAL A 164 -11.26 -11.69 -7.29
C VAL A 164 -12.04 -10.84 -6.29
N TYR A 165 -11.49 -10.71 -5.09
CA TYR A 165 -12.05 -9.87 -4.03
C TYR A 165 -11.12 -8.71 -3.71
N ASP A 166 -11.65 -7.47 -3.74
CA ASP A 166 -10.93 -6.27 -3.37
C ASP A 166 -11.74 -5.42 -2.40
N GLY A 167 -11.11 -4.99 -1.32
CA GLY A 167 -11.71 -4.12 -0.31
C GLY A 167 -11.51 -2.62 -0.58
N ALA A 168 -11.22 -2.23 -1.82
CA ALA A 168 -11.12 -0.83 -2.21
C ALA A 168 -12.45 -0.09 -1.97
N HIS A 169 -12.39 1.02 -1.24
CA HIS A 169 -13.57 1.78 -0.78
C HIS A 169 -13.35 3.29 -0.77
N ASN A 170 -12.26 3.75 -1.37
CA ASN A 170 -11.95 5.16 -1.58
C ASN A 170 -11.42 5.38 -3.01
N PRO A 171 -11.36 6.62 -3.51
CA PRO A 171 -10.96 6.89 -4.90
C PRO A 171 -9.59 6.32 -5.27
N GLN A 172 -8.61 6.40 -4.38
CA GLN A 172 -7.26 5.86 -4.61
C GLN A 172 -7.28 4.32 -4.71
N GLY A 173 -7.98 3.65 -3.81
CA GLY A 173 -8.16 2.20 -3.85
C GLY A 173 -8.85 1.75 -5.14
N ILE A 174 -9.89 2.46 -5.56
CA ILE A 174 -10.60 2.16 -6.80
C ILE A 174 -9.72 2.37 -8.05
N ALA A 175 -8.90 3.41 -8.06
CA ALA A 175 -7.94 3.61 -9.16
C ALA A 175 -6.93 2.46 -9.24
N ALA A 176 -6.48 1.94 -8.10
CA ALA A 176 -5.62 0.75 -8.05
C ALA A 176 -6.37 -0.51 -8.53
N SER A 177 -7.63 -0.70 -8.11
CA SER A 177 -8.47 -1.81 -8.57
C SER A 177 -8.75 -1.74 -10.08
N GLU A 178 -9.03 -0.55 -10.61
CA GLU A 178 -9.19 -0.32 -12.05
C GLU A 178 -7.94 -0.73 -12.82
N ALA A 179 -6.77 -0.27 -12.38
CA ALA A 179 -5.51 -0.63 -12.99
C ALA A 179 -5.25 -2.14 -12.95
N ASN A 180 -5.61 -2.81 -11.85
CA ASN A 180 -5.48 -4.25 -11.72
C ASN A 180 -6.48 -5.02 -12.61
N ILE A 181 -7.74 -4.56 -12.72
CA ILE A 181 -8.71 -5.15 -13.64
C ILE A 181 -8.19 -5.07 -15.07
N ARG A 182 -7.73 -3.89 -15.48
CA ARG A 182 -7.17 -3.66 -16.81
C ARG A 182 -5.96 -4.55 -17.09
N GLN A 183 -5.09 -4.72 -16.11
CA GLN A 183 -3.84 -5.47 -16.27
C GLN A 183 -4.02 -6.98 -16.21
N TYR A 184 -4.87 -7.49 -15.31
CA TYR A 184 -4.92 -8.90 -14.99
C TYR A 184 -6.20 -9.61 -15.43
N LEU A 185 -7.35 -8.93 -15.47
CA LEU A 185 -8.64 -9.56 -15.74
C LEU A 185 -9.15 -9.28 -17.15
N ALA A 186 -9.09 -8.04 -17.61
CA ALA A 186 -9.56 -7.67 -18.93
C ALA A 186 -8.88 -8.48 -20.06
N PRO A 187 -7.58 -8.79 -20.04
CA PRO A 187 -6.96 -9.63 -21.05
C PRO A 187 -7.44 -11.09 -21.08
N LEU A 188 -8.12 -11.54 -20.01
CA LEU A 188 -8.64 -12.91 -19.91
C LEU A 188 -10.07 -13.06 -20.43
N THR A 189 -10.71 -11.96 -20.85
CA THR A 189 -12.09 -11.95 -21.36
C THR A 189 -12.12 -11.44 -22.81
N PRO A 190 -13.00 -12.00 -23.68
CA PRO A 190 -13.04 -11.63 -25.10
C PRO A 190 -13.38 -10.16 -25.35
N ASP A 191 -14.16 -9.55 -24.47
CA ASP A 191 -14.65 -8.17 -24.59
C ASP A 191 -13.93 -7.21 -23.62
N GLY A 192 -12.91 -7.69 -22.90
CA GLY A 192 -12.16 -6.91 -21.91
C GLY A 192 -12.99 -6.56 -20.67
N LYS A 193 -14.14 -7.23 -20.45
CA LYS A 193 -15.09 -6.88 -19.39
C LYS A 193 -15.29 -7.99 -18.36
N VAL A 194 -15.62 -7.59 -17.15
CA VAL A 194 -15.84 -8.46 -15.99
C VAL A 194 -17.24 -8.22 -15.39
N HIS A 195 -17.75 -9.20 -14.66
CA HIS A 195 -18.94 -9.01 -13.84
C HIS A 195 -18.51 -8.40 -12.50
N LEU A 196 -19.14 -7.30 -12.10
CA LEU A 196 -18.85 -6.60 -10.87
C LEU A 196 -19.95 -6.87 -9.84
N LEU A 197 -19.54 -7.30 -8.63
CA LEU A 197 -20.37 -7.29 -7.44
C LEU A 197 -19.85 -6.19 -6.51
N MET A 198 -20.66 -5.18 -6.24
CA MET A 198 -20.24 -4.00 -5.48
C MET A 198 -21.12 -3.76 -4.25
N GLY A 199 -20.48 -3.54 -3.10
CA GLY A 199 -21.12 -3.04 -1.89
C GLY A 199 -20.29 -1.93 -1.29
N VAL A 200 -20.87 -0.75 -1.11
CA VAL A 200 -20.17 0.45 -0.61
C VAL A 200 -21.06 1.14 0.42
N LEU A 201 -20.47 1.61 1.51
CA LEU A 201 -21.19 2.39 2.53
C LEU A 201 -21.63 3.75 1.95
N ALA A 202 -22.75 4.26 2.45
CA ALA A 202 -23.38 5.48 1.92
C ALA A 202 -22.56 6.77 2.12
N ASP A 203 -21.63 6.77 3.08
CA ASP A 203 -20.70 7.86 3.36
C ASP A 203 -19.54 7.98 2.37
N LYS A 204 -19.39 7.01 1.44
CA LYS A 204 -18.33 6.99 0.43
C LYS A 204 -18.79 7.62 -0.89
N ASP A 205 -17.84 8.12 -1.66
CA ASP A 205 -18.08 8.63 -3.01
C ASP A 205 -18.30 7.48 -4.03
N TYR A 206 -19.38 6.73 -3.83
CA TYR A 206 -19.72 5.58 -4.69
C TYR A 206 -19.95 5.96 -6.14
N ARG A 207 -20.36 7.21 -6.45
CA ARG A 207 -20.59 7.65 -7.83
C ARG A 207 -19.29 7.68 -8.63
N THR A 208 -18.26 8.32 -8.10
CA THR A 208 -16.93 8.35 -8.71
C THR A 208 -16.33 6.94 -8.81
N MET A 209 -16.54 6.11 -7.78
CA MET A 209 -16.06 4.72 -7.76
C MET A 209 -16.71 3.88 -8.87
N ILE A 210 -18.03 3.96 -9.03
CA ILE A 210 -18.74 3.24 -10.10
C ILE A 210 -18.32 3.76 -11.47
N ALA A 211 -18.21 5.07 -11.65
CA ALA A 211 -17.79 5.67 -12.92
C ALA A 211 -16.41 5.19 -13.38
N ALA A 212 -15.47 5.00 -12.46
CA ALA A 212 -14.12 4.50 -12.75
C ALA A 212 -14.14 3.02 -13.21
N LEU A 213 -15.02 2.18 -12.64
CA LEU A 213 -15.08 0.75 -12.96
C LEU A 213 -16.05 0.42 -14.11
N ALA A 214 -17.00 1.29 -14.41
CA ALA A 214 -18.04 1.07 -15.43
C ALA A 214 -17.47 0.70 -16.82
N PRO A 215 -16.34 1.28 -17.31
CA PRO A 215 -15.77 0.88 -18.60
C PRO A 215 -15.40 -0.60 -18.69
N TYR A 216 -15.09 -1.24 -17.57
CA TYR A 216 -14.72 -2.65 -17.49
C TYR A 216 -15.88 -3.56 -17.09
N ALA A 217 -17.07 -3.01 -16.85
CA ALA A 217 -18.22 -3.78 -16.40
C ALA A 217 -18.98 -4.40 -17.57
N LYS A 218 -19.17 -5.72 -17.55
CA LYS A 218 -20.15 -6.43 -18.37
C LYS A 218 -21.52 -6.40 -17.72
N SER A 219 -21.57 -6.52 -16.41
CA SER A 219 -22.75 -6.30 -15.57
C SER A 219 -22.33 -5.82 -14.20
N VAL A 220 -23.21 -5.11 -13.52
CA VAL A 220 -23.00 -4.66 -12.15
C VAL A 220 -24.16 -5.18 -11.30
N VAL A 221 -23.83 -5.87 -10.22
CA VAL A 221 -24.75 -6.26 -9.15
C VAL A 221 -24.37 -5.47 -7.90
N THR A 222 -25.32 -4.81 -7.29
CA THR A 222 -25.10 -4.05 -6.06
C THR A 222 -25.65 -4.80 -4.86
N ILE A 223 -24.92 -4.74 -3.74
CA ILE A 223 -25.36 -5.26 -2.44
C ILE A 223 -25.31 -4.13 -1.42
N THR A 224 -26.19 -4.20 -0.43
CA THR A 224 -26.14 -3.31 0.73
C THR A 224 -25.27 -3.95 1.80
N PRO A 225 -24.08 -3.37 2.12
CA PRO A 225 -23.28 -3.88 3.21
C PRO A 225 -24.05 -3.78 4.54
N PRO A 226 -23.83 -4.70 5.48
CA PRO A 226 -24.37 -4.53 6.83
C PRO A 226 -23.77 -3.25 7.44
N SER A 227 -24.62 -2.49 8.14
CA SER A 227 -24.27 -1.25 8.85
C SER A 227 -23.46 -1.53 10.11
#